data_4b45c0f05e2857d93ebc8d02802560c2
#
_entry.id   4b45c0f05e2857d93ebc8d02802560c2
#
_cell.length_a   1.000
_cell.length_b   1.000
_cell.length_c   1.000
_cell.angle_alpha   90.00
_cell.angle_beta   90.00
_cell.angle_gamma   90.00
#
_symmetry.space_group_name_H-M   'P 1'
#
loop_
_entity.id
_entity.type
_entity.pdbx_description
1 polymer ?
#
loop_
_entity_poly.entity_id
_entity_poly.type
_entity_poly.pdbx_seq_one_letter_code
_entity_poly.pdbx_strand_id
1 'polypeptide(L)'
;NAEQPLEWNLVNPSGAIKIAQIKPAKRISTLDGKTVAFRWNGKNNGDVVLDHLCDLMGKKFPNTRFVKIYQKDPSTVGISGSAPESERIARSMVSLNPDLVIAAQGD
;
A
#
# COMPACT_ATOMS: atom_id res chain seq x y z
N ASN A 1 30.22 52.97 -18.81
CA ASN A 1 29.45 51.87 -19.39
C ASN A 1 29.31 50.74 -18.41
N ALA A 2 28.24 50.75 -17.66
CA ALA A 2 27.90 49.63 -16.83
C ALA A 2 27.54 48.40 -17.74
N GLU A 3 28.37 47.40 -17.74
CA GLU A 3 28.04 46.15 -18.37
C GLU A 3 26.88 45.52 -17.61
N GLN A 4 25.78 45.26 -18.31
CA GLN A 4 24.69 44.52 -17.70
C GLN A 4 25.12 43.07 -17.48
N PRO A 5 24.84 42.52 -16.30
CA PRO A 5 25.13 41.10 -16.05
C PRO A 5 24.36 40.25 -17.05
N LEU A 6 25.06 39.28 -17.62
CA LEU A 6 24.45 38.28 -18.49
C LEU A 6 23.42 37.47 -17.68
N GLU A 7 22.15 37.67 -18.00
CA GLU A 7 21.10 36.83 -17.46
C GLU A 7 20.96 35.58 -18.31
N TRP A 8 21.16 34.44 -17.68
CA TRP A 8 20.92 33.16 -18.29
C TRP A 8 19.53 32.65 -17.93
N ASN A 9 18.69 32.45 -18.94
CA ASN A 9 17.44 31.74 -18.75
C ASN A 9 17.69 30.24 -18.70
N LEU A 10 18.03 29.76 -17.53
CA LEU A 10 18.23 28.34 -17.30
C LEU A 10 16.92 27.72 -16.83
N VAL A 11 16.52 26.67 -17.54
CA VAL A 11 15.40 25.84 -17.11
C VAL A 11 15.90 24.89 -16.03
N ASN A 12 15.32 24.97 -14.84
CA ASN A 12 15.64 24.05 -13.78
C ASN A 12 15.06 22.67 -14.09
N PRO A 13 15.92 21.65 -14.38
CA PRO A 13 15.42 20.33 -14.76
C PRO A 13 14.88 19.50 -13.59
N SER A 14 15.09 19.95 -12.36
CA SER A 14 14.68 19.17 -11.17
C SER A 14 13.16 19.17 -10.91
N GLY A 15 12.41 20.02 -11.60
CA GLY A 15 10.97 20.08 -11.47
C GLY A 15 10.47 20.49 -10.08
N ALA A 16 9.25 20.95 -10.00
CA ALA A 16 8.58 21.21 -8.73
C ALA A 16 7.86 19.93 -8.28
N ILE A 17 8.25 19.37 -7.14
CA ILE A 17 7.52 18.29 -6.52
C ILE A 17 6.32 18.88 -5.79
N LYS A 18 5.13 18.70 -6.33
CA LYS A 18 3.90 18.96 -5.59
C LYS A 18 3.66 17.82 -4.63
N ILE A 19 4.10 17.99 -3.39
CA ILE A 19 3.76 17.05 -2.34
C ILE A 19 2.36 17.41 -1.86
N ALA A 20 1.36 16.62 -2.28
CA ALA A 20 0.07 16.65 -1.63
C ALA A 20 0.28 16.18 -0.19
N GLN A 21 -0.09 17.00 0.79
CA GLN A 21 -0.06 16.57 2.18
C GLN A 21 -1.10 15.48 2.37
N ILE A 22 -0.64 14.23 2.38
CA ILE A 22 -1.47 13.09 2.68
C ILE A 22 -1.44 12.90 4.18
N LYS A 23 -2.59 13.08 4.83
CA LYS A 23 -2.72 12.79 6.25
C LYS A 23 -2.70 11.27 6.45
N PRO A 24 -1.77 10.73 7.26
CA PRO A 24 -1.75 9.30 7.52
C PRO A 24 -3.03 8.85 8.22
N ALA A 25 -3.42 7.59 7.99
CA ALA A 25 -4.55 6.99 8.68
C ALA A 25 -4.30 6.98 10.19
N LYS A 26 -5.37 7.17 10.96
CA LYS A 26 -5.31 7.08 12.41
C LYS A 26 -4.84 5.68 12.83
N ARG A 27 -3.89 5.62 13.75
CA ARG A 27 -3.41 4.35 14.28
C ARG A 27 -4.50 3.69 15.12
N ILE A 28 -4.68 2.38 14.92
CA ILE A 28 -5.55 1.58 15.78
C ILE A 28 -4.81 1.25 17.08
N SER A 29 -5.52 1.24 18.20
CA SER A 29 -4.94 0.98 19.51
C SER A 29 -4.95 -0.50 19.90
N THR A 30 -5.74 -1.31 19.22
CA THR A 30 -5.87 -2.75 19.47
C THR A 30 -6.26 -3.46 18.17
N LEU A 31 -5.91 -4.74 18.08
CA LEU A 31 -6.38 -5.62 17.00
C LEU A 31 -7.64 -6.39 17.40
N ASP A 32 -7.99 -6.38 18.68
CA ASP A 32 -9.14 -7.12 19.18
C ASP A 32 -10.45 -6.65 18.54
N GLY A 33 -11.22 -7.57 17.98
CA GLY A 33 -12.44 -7.26 17.25
C GLY A 33 -12.26 -6.58 15.90
N LYS A 34 -11.01 -6.45 15.43
CA LYS A 34 -10.67 -5.77 14.18
C LYS A 34 -10.52 -6.75 13.03
N THR A 35 -10.56 -6.21 11.81
CA THR A 35 -10.30 -6.96 10.57
C THR A 35 -8.96 -6.56 9.98
N VAL A 36 -8.08 -7.54 9.79
CA VAL A 36 -6.78 -7.38 9.15
C VAL A 36 -6.83 -8.05 7.79
N ALA A 37 -6.53 -7.29 6.74
CA ALA A 37 -6.47 -7.81 5.38
C ALA A 37 -5.01 -7.94 4.93
N PHE A 38 -4.71 -9.00 4.20
CA PHE A 38 -3.39 -9.26 3.65
C PHE A 38 -3.40 -9.13 2.13
N ARG A 39 -2.48 -8.32 1.61
CA ARG A 39 -2.31 -8.11 0.17
C ARG A 39 -0.96 -8.63 -0.31
N TRP A 40 -0.99 -9.35 -1.42
CA TRP A 40 0.20 -9.88 -2.09
C TRP A 40 0.20 -9.45 -3.56
N ASN A 41 1.35 -9.01 -4.07
CA ASN A 41 1.49 -8.57 -5.46
C ASN A 41 1.91 -9.68 -6.43
N GLY A 42 1.92 -10.95 -6.00
CA GLY A 42 2.25 -12.09 -6.85
C GLY A 42 3.74 -12.42 -6.96
N LYS A 43 4.60 -11.68 -6.29
CA LYS A 43 6.04 -11.96 -6.30
C LYS A 43 6.42 -13.07 -5.33
N ASN A 44 7.49 -13.78 -5.67
CA ASN A 44 7.92 -14.97 -4.95
C ASN A 44 8.06 -14.76 -3.44
N ASN A 45 7.57 -15.69 -2.68
CA ASN A 45 7.63 -15.79 -1.22
C ASN A 45 6.79 -14.77 -0.44
N GLY A 46 6.14 -13.81 -1.09
CA GLY A 46 5.27 -12.86 -0.39
C GLY A 46 4.07 -13.54 0.26
N ASP A 47 3.45 -14.48 -0.44
CA ASP A 47 2.37 -15.31 0.07
C ASP A 47 2.80 -16.18 1.26
N VAL A 48 4.00 -16.76 1.19
CA VAL A 48 4.57 -17.56 2.29
C VAL A 48 4.75 -16.72 3.54
N VAL A 49 5.31 -15.51 3.40
CA VAL A 49 5.49 -14.58 4.52
C VAL A 49 4.14 -14.19 5.13
N LEU A 50 3.17 -13.83 4.29
CA LEU A 50 1.84 -13.43 4.76
C LEU A 50 1.09 -14.59 5.41
N ASP A 51 1.17 -15.80 4.86
CA ASP A 51 0.54 -16.98 5.44
C ASP A 51 1.11 -17.29 6.81
N HIS A 52 2.43 -17.23 6.95
CA HIS A 52 3.10 -17.47 8.23
C HIS A 52 2.75 -16.38 9.26
N LEU A 53 2.75 -15.12 8.82
CA LEU A 53 2.35 -14.00 9.67
C LEU A 53 0.89 -14.12 10.13
N CYS A 54 0.01 -14.53 9.23
CA CYS A 54 -1.40 -14.77 9.56
C CYS A 54 -1.55 -15.85 10.63
N ASP A 55 -0.80 -16.95 10.53
CA ASP A 55 -0.81 -18.02 11.53
C ASP A 55 -0.33 -17.52 12.90
N LEU A 56 0.78 -16.78 12.93
CA LEU A 56 1.33 -16.23 14.17
C LEU A 56 0.39 -15.22 14.81
N MET A 57 -0.16 -14.31 14.01
CA MET A 57 -1.09 -13.29 14.50
C MET A 57 -2.41 -13.91 14.96
N GLY A 58 -2.89 -14.93 14.27
CA GLY A 58 -4.11 -15.65 14.66
C GLY A 58 -4.00 -16.33 16.01
N LYS A 59 -2.82 -16.85 16.35
CA LYS A 59 -2.56 -17.43 17.67
C LYS A 59 -2.50 -16.35 18.75
N LYS A 60 -1.93 -15.20 18.45
CA LYS A 60 -1.76 -14.11 19.41
C LYS A 60 -3.02 -13.27 19.59
N PHE A 61 -3.83 -13.13 18.56
CA PHE A 61 -5.02 -12.29 18.53
C PHE A 61 -6.26 -13.12 18.11
N PRO A 62 -6.79 -13.98 18.99
CA PRO A 62 -7.85 -14.92 18.63
C PRO A 62 -9.19 -14.25 18.29
N ASN A 63 -9.42 -13.01 18.71
CA ASN A 63 -10.65 -12.26 18.42
C ASN A 63 -10.52 -11.34 17.19
N THR A 64 -9.45 -11.46 16.45
CA THR A 64 -9.18 -10.67 15.22
C THR A 64 -9.56 -11.48 14.01
N ARG A 65 -10.24 -10.84 13.05
CA ARG A 65 -10.55 -11.45 11.75
C ARG A 65 -9.41 -11.18 10.77
N PHE A 66 -8.88 -12.24 10.17
CA PHE A 66 -7.84 -12.16 9.15
C PHE A 66 -8.40 -12.56 7.80
N VAL A 67 -8.16 -11.73 6.79
CA VAL A 67 -8.63 -11.96 5.41
C VAL A 67 -7.45 -11.89 4.46
N LYS A 68 -7.15 -13.00 3.80
CA LYS A 68 -6.16 -13.04 2.72
C LYS A 68 -6.86 -12.72 1.40
N ILE A 69 -6.75 -11.47 0.95
CA ILE A 69 -7.49 -11.04 -0.25
C ILE A 69 -7.04 -11.80 -1.50
N TYR A 70 -5.77 -12.20 -1.55
CA TYR A 70 -5.24 -12.96 -2.68
C TYR A 70 -5.84 -14.36 -2.82
N GLN A 71 -6.45 -14.90 -1.75
CA GLN A 71 -7.22 -16.14 -1.81
C GLN A 71 -8.70 -15.88 -2.09
N LYS A 72 -9.26 -14.84 -1.48
CA LYS A 72 -10.66 -14.49 -1.62
C LYS A 72 -10.98 -13.89 -2.99
N ASP A 73 -10.10 -13.05 -3.50
CA ASP A 73 -10.19 -12.41 -4.82
C ASP A 73 -8.85 -12.50 -5.53
N PRO A 74 -8.57 -13.62 -6.23
CA PRO A 74 -7.29 -13.82 -6.92
C PRO A 74 -6.98 -12.76 -7.98
N SER A 75 -7.96 -11.99 -8.44
CA SER A 75 -7.74 -10.89 -9.39
C SER A 75 -6.92 -9.74 -8.80
N THR A 76 -6.76 -9.70 -7.47
CA THR A 76 -5.91 -8.72 -6.79
C THR A 76 -4.43 -9.10 -6.78
N VAL A 77 -4.10 -10.34 -7.16
CA VAL A 77 -2.72 -10.82 -7.25
C VAL A 77 -2.09 -10.24 -8.51
N GLY A 78 -1.16 -9.34 -8.34
CA GLY A 78 -0.47 -8.72 -9.46
C GLY A 78 0.14 -7.37 -9.09
N ILE A 79 1.03 -6.94 -9.96
CA ILE A 79 1.63 -5.62 -9.85
C ILE A 79 0.65 -4.60 -10.43
N SER A 80 0.32 -3.58 -9.67
CA SER A 80 -0.47 -2.49 -10.18
C SER A 80 0.39 -1.58 -11.04
N GLY A 81 0.43 -1.87 -12.33
CA GLY A 81 1.23 -1.12 -13.31
C GLY A 81 0.56 0.15 -13.86
N SER A 82 -0.71 0.39 -13.49
CA SER A 82 -1.49 1.53 -13.96
C SER A 82 -2.42 2.06 -12.88
N ALA A 83 -2.82 3.32 -12.99
CA ALA A 83 -3.76 3.92 -12.05
C ALA A 83 -5.12 3.20 -12.01
N PRO A 84 -5.76 2.81 -13.14
CA PRO A 84 -7.00 2.05 -13.11
C PRO A 84 -6.88 0.70 -12.39
N GLU A 85 -5.76 0.01 -12.57
CA GLU A 85 -5.50 -1.28 -11.93
C GLU A 85 -5.30 -1.12 -10.42
N SER A 86 -4.53 -0.12 -10.01
CA SER A 86 -4.37 0.23 -8.59
C SER A 86 -5.70 0.55 -7.94
N GLU A 87 -6.55 1.30 -8.61
CA GLU A 87 -7.87 1.68 -8.11
C GLU A 87 -8.78 0.46 -7.96
N ARG A 88 -8.76 -0.44 -8.93
CA ARG A 88 -9.54 -1.68 -8.89
C ARG A 88 -9.16 -2.55 -7.69
N ILE A 89 -7.85 -2.74 -7.47
CA ILE A 89 -7.34 -3.50 -6.32
C ILE A 89 -7.71 -2.81 -5.00
N ALA A 90 -7.56 -1.50 -4.94
CA ALA A 90 -7.91 -0.72 -3.75
C ALA A 90 -9.40 -0.84 -3.42
N ARG A 91 -10.30 -0.80 -4.42
CA ARG A 91 -11.73 -0.99 -4.21
C ARG A 91 -12.05 -2.37 -3.67
N SER A 92 -11.39 -3.41 -4.18
CA SER A 92 -11.54 -4.77 -3.67
C SER A 92 -11.12 -4.87 -2.20
N MET A 93 -10.02 -4.20 -1.82
CA MET A 93 -9.58 -4.11 -0.43
C MET A 93 -10.57 -3.37 0.46
N VAL A 94 -11.08 -2.23 0.00
CA VAL A 94 -12.06 -1.41 0.74
C VAL A 94 -13.35 -2.17 0.97
N SER A 95 -13.76 -3.03 0.03
CA SER A 95 -14.97 -3.84 0.17
C SER A 95 -14.93 -4.81 1.35
N LEU A 96 -13.74 -5.15 1.84
CA LEU A 96 -13.56 -5.97 3.04
C LEU A 96 -13.72 -5.17 4.33
N ASN A 97 -13.79 -3.85 4.23
CA ASN A 97 -13.82 -2.92 5.37
C ASN A 97 -12.71 -3.22 6.42
N PRO A 98 -11.43 -3.27 5.99
CA PRO A 98 -10.35 -3.61 6.90
C PRO A 98 -10.00 -2.44 7.82
N ASP A 99 -9.61 -2.76 9.04
CA ASP A 99 -9.06 -1.79 10.00
C ASP A 99 -7.54 -1.64 9.81
N LEU A 100 -6.89 -2.69 9.30
CA LEU A 100 -5.45 -2.72 9.01
C LEU A 100 -5.22 -3.54 7.75
N VAL A 101 -4.30 -3.07 6.91
CA VAL A 101 -3.82 -3.81 5.74
C VAL A 101 -2.32 -4.07 5.90
N ILE A 102 -1.93 -5.32 5.74
CA ILE A 102 -0.54 -5.74 5.68
C ILE A 102 -0.25 -6.24 4.27
N ALA A 103 0.72 -5.65 3.62
CA ALA A 103 1.06 -5.98 2.25
C ALA A 103 2.49 -6.54 2.15
N ALA A 104 2.65 -7.55 1.31
CA ALA A 104 3.96 -8.03 0.88
C ALA A 104 4.15 -7.67 -0.58
N GLN A 105 5.12 -6.83 -0.84
CA GLN A 105 5.52 -6.42 -2.19
C GLN A 105 6.93 -6.91 -2.46
N GLY A 106 7.05 -7.83 -3.40
CA GLY A 106 8.32 -8.24 -3.98
C GLY A 106 8.64 -7.45 -5.24
N ASP A 107 9.91 -7.47 -5.63
CA ASP A 107 10.37 -6.87 -6.87
C ASP A 107 10.58 -7.94 -7.97
#